data_5ef4b13169ca594543806e36f508339c
#
_entry.id   5ef4b13169ca594543806e36f508339c
#
_cell.length_a   1.000
_cell.length_b   1.000
_cell.length_c   1.000
_cell.angle_alpha   90.00
_cell.angle_beta   90.00
_cell.angle_gamma   90.00
#
_symmetry.space_group_name_H-M   'P 1'
#
loop_
_entity.id
_entity.type
_entity.pdbx_description
1 polymer ?
#
loop_
_entity_poly.entity_id
_entity_poly.type
_entity_poly.pdbx_seq_one_letter_code
_entity_poly.pdbx_strand_id
1 'polypeptide(L)'
;MGSLNRLERALGRYAIPNLPLYFVMGQVLFWAVSFPFLGSFDLERIALLPVAVLHGEPWRLVSFLLLPPSSHPVFLAFVWYLFYLMGSALEGYWGVFRFNLFVLLGWALTVGAAWLTPGSYTTNVFLGGSIFLAFAFLNPDFEMLIFFILPVKIKWLALIQWVFYGYALLFGGWPVRLATLAAIGNFLIFFAGDIVQRVRTGRRRMEHQARQAAARDNDEPRHRCHVCSKTDRTHPLEDFRYCSQCAGGEAYCAEHLRHHVHTTVARQE
;
A
#
# COMPACT_ATOMS: atom_id res chain seq x y z
N MET A 1 17.24 -0.76 4.38
CA MET A 1 16.80 -1.50 5.60
C MET A 1 17.75 -1.38 6.81
N GLY A 2 19.06 -1.21 6.65
CA GLY A 2 20.01 -1.13 7.77
C GLY A 2 19.91 0.13 8.66
N SER A 3 19.51 1.28 8.13
CA SER A 3 19.39 2.55 8.88
C SER A 3 18.15 2.59 9.78
N LEU A 4 17.02 2.11 9.32
CA LEU A 4 15.77 2.03 10.10
C LEU A 4 15.92 1.09 11.30
N ASN A 5 16.57 -0.06 11.12
CA ASN A 5 16.83 -1.00 12.24
C ASN A 5 17.82 -0.44 13.28
N ARG A 6 18.71 0.48 12.89
CA ARG A 6 19.59 1.19 13.86
C ARG A 6 18.79 2.22 14.66
N LEU A 7 17.92 2.99 13.99
CA LEU A 7 17.01 3.95 14.64
C LEU A 7 16.05 3.24 15.60
N GLU A 8 15.49 2.11 15.20
CA GLU A 8 14.60 1.30 16.02
C GLU A 8 15.29 0.81 17.30
N ARG A 9 16.54 0.35 17.21
CA ARG A 9 17.33 -0.04 18.39
C ARG A 9 17.68 1.13 19.32
N ALA A 10 17.90 2.32 18.77
CA ALA A 10 18.26 3.50 19.55
C ALA A 10 17.05 4.18 20.19
N LEU A 11 15.94 4.29 19.46
CA LEU A 11 14.79 5.11 19.83
C LEU A 11 13.52 4.29 20.11
N GLY A 12 13.54 2.97 19.88
CA GLY A 12 12.35 2.10 20.06
C GLY A 12 11.77 2.13 21.46
N ARG A 13 12.60 2.40 22.49
CA ARG A 13 12.18 2.54 23.90
C ARG A 13 11.24 3.74 24.13
N TYR A 14 11.25 4.73 23.24
CA TYR A 14 10.38 5.92 23.32
C TYR A 14 9.10 5.78 22.51
N ALA A 15 8.94 4.67 21.77
CA ALA A 15 7.76 4.43 20.98
C ALA A 15 6.55 4.17 21.89
N ILE A 16 5.46 4.86 21.62
CA ILE A 16 4.22 4.79 22.39
C ILE A 16 3.37 3.64 21.84
N PRO A 17 3.13 2.57 22.62
CA PRO A 17 2.26 1.49 22.18
C PRO A 17 0.79 1.95 22.16
N ASN A 18 -0.01 1.35 21.28
CA ASN A 18 -1.42 1.67 21.08
C ASN A 18 -1.67 3.16 20.75
N LEU A 19 -0.78 3.78 20.01
CA LEU A 19 -0.88 5.20 19.65
C LEU A 19 -2.24 5.56 19.02
N PRO A 20 -2.88 4.73 18.15
CA PRO A 20 -4.22 5.01 17.62
C PRO A 20 -5.28 5.19 18.70
N LEU A 21 -5.19 4.42 19.80
CA LEU A 21 -6.11 4.53 20.91
C LEU A 21 -5.99 5.90 21.60
N TYR A 22 -4.75 6.36 21.85
CA TYR A 22 -4.54 7.68 22.47
C TYR A 22 -5.06 8.82 21.61
N PHE A 23 -4.91 8.72 20.28
CA PHE A 23 -5.50 9.70 19.35
C PHE A 23 -7.02 9.72 19.46
N VAL A 24 -7.66 8.55 19.40
CA VAL A 24 -9.12 8.46 19.51
C VAL A 24 -9.60 8.97 20.87
N MET A 25 -8.96 8.53 21.95
CA MET A 25 -9.32 9.00 23.31
C MET A 25 -9.18 10.52 23.46
N GLY A 26 -8.09 11.10 22.92
CA GLY A 26 -7.89 12.55 22.94
C GLY A 26 -8.98 13.30 22.17
N GLN A 27 -9.35 12.81 20.98
CA GLN A 27 -10.45 13.40 20.19
C GLN A 27 -11.81 13.23 20.87
N VAL A 28 -12.10 12.05 21.47
CA VAL A 28 -13.32 11.80 22.22
C VAL A 28 -13.43 12.74 23.42
N LEU A 29 -12.34 12.84 24.21
CA LEU A 29 -12.30 13.73 25.37
C LEU A 29 -12.51 15.19 24.96
N PHE A 30 -11.80 15.63 23.91
CA PHE A 30 -11.93 16.97 23.38
C PHE A 30 -13.37 17.26 22.92
N TRP A 31 -13.97 16.33 22.16
CA TRP A 31 -15.34 16.44 21.69
C TRP A 31 -16.35 16.48 22.88
N ALA A 32 -16.20 15.59 23.85
CA ALA A 32 -17.08 15.50 25.00
C ALA A 32 -17.06 16.78 25.87
N VAL A 33 -15.88 17.39 26.04
CA VAL A 33 -15.74 18.67 26.74
C VAL A 33 -16.32 19.82 25.93
N SER A 34 -16.15 19.79 24.60
CA SER A 34 -16.62 20.86 23.71
C SER A 34 -18.11 20.78 23.40
N PHE A 35 -18.71 19.57 23.45
CA PHE A 35 -20.11 19.33 23.06
C PHE A 35 -21.16 20.21 23.83
N PRO A 36 -21.07 20.41 25.15
CA PRO A 36 -21.95 21.29 25.86
C PRO A 36 -21.80 22.77 25.49
N PHE A 37 -20.66 23.14 24.91
CA PHE A 37 -20.27 24.52 24.60
C PHE A 37 -20.18 24.79 23.10
N LEU A 38 -20.66 23.88 22.23
CA LEU A 38 -20.56 23.98 20.77
C LEU A 38 -21.08 25.29 20.16
N GLY A 39 -21.89 26.04 20.88
CA GLY A 39 -22.31 27.37 20.47
C GLY A 39 -21.32 28.49 20.80
N SER A 40 -20.30 28.24 21.62
CA SER A 40 -19.32 29.22 22.07
C SER A 40 -17.87 28.82 21.92
N PHE A 41 -17.58 27.55 21.66
CA PHE A 41 -16.20 27.08 21.50
C PHE A 41 -15.78 27.13 20.03
N ASP A 42 -14.84 28.02 19.78
CA ASP A 42 -14.26 28.22 18.47
C ASP A 42 -13.25 27.08 18.15
N LEU A 43 -13.69 26.07 17.37
CA LEU A 43 -12.83 24.96 16.93
C LEU A 43 -11.60 25.47 16.16
N GLU A 44 -11.69 26.66 15.57
CA GLU A 44 -10.57 27.27 14.85
C GLU A 44 -9.41 27.64 15.79
N ARG A 45 -9.67 27.81 17.10
CA ARG A 45 -8.62 28.09 18.09
C ARG A 45 -7.64 26.94 18.31
N ILE A 46 -8.01 25.71 17.99
CA ILE A 46 -7.14 24.55 18.15
C ILE A 46 -6.57 24.05 16.81
N ALA A 47 -7.15 24.47 15.69
CA ALA A 47 -6.58 24.18 14.37
C ALA A 47 -5.18 24.77 14.24
N LEU A 48 -4.32 24.10 13.50
CA LEU A 48 -2.97 24.56 13.25
C LEU A 48 -3.03 25.85 12.40
N LEU A 49 -2.58 26.95 12.98
CA LEU A 49 -2.44 28.25 12.33
C LEU A 49 -1.06 28.81 12.68
N PRO A 50 -0.07 28.75 11.75
CA PRO A 50 1.30 29.14 12.05
C PRO A 50 1.46 30.58 12.54
N VAL A 51 0.66 31.53 12.01
CA VAL A 51 0.66 32.92 12.52
C VAL A 51 0.32 32.96 13.99
N ALA A 52 -0.71 32.23 14.46
CA ALA A 52 -1.08 32.20 15.87
C ALA A 52 0.00 31.54 16.74
N VAL A 53 0.69 30.53 16.23
CA VAL A 53 1.85 29.90 16.91
C VAL A 53 2.94 30.95 17.18
N LEU A 54 3.25 31.81 16.20
CA LEU A 54 4.22 32.89 16.36
C LEU A 54 3.76 33.96 17.36
N HIS A 55 2.45 34.13 17.54
CA HIS A 55 1.87 35.08 18.52
C HIS A 55 1.68 34.49 19.92
N GLY A 56 2.27 33.31 20.20
CA GLY A 56 2.31 32.74 21.54
C GLY A 56 1.30 31.60 21.78
N GLU A 57 0.79 30.96 20.73
CA GLU A 57 -0.10 29.81 20.81
C GLU A 57 0.56 28.49 20.37
N PRO A 58 1.69 28.05 20.99
CA PRO A 58 2.47 26.89 20.54
C PRO A 58 1.70 25.56 20.66
N TRP A 59 0.66 25.49 21.51
CA TRP A 59 -0.17 24.29 21.66
C TRP A 59 -0.81 23.86 20.34
N ARG A 60 -1.05 24.76 19.38
CA ARG A 60 -1.62 24.49 18.07
C ARG A 60 -0.79 23.49 17.24
N LEU A 61 0.52 23.37 17.51
CA LEU A 61 1.37 22.38 16.88
C LEU A 61 0.96 20.93 17.20
N VAL A 62 0.24 20.72 18.30
CA VAL A 62 -0.21 19.40 18.73
C VAL A 62 -1.74 19.31 18.78
N SER A 63 -2.42 20.37 19.24
CA SER A 63 -3.88 20.35 19.46
C SER A 63 -4.69 20.10 18.19
N PHE A 64 -4.18 20.46 17.00
CA PHE A 64 -4.86 20.19 15.73
C PHE A 64 -5.08 18.69 15.49
N LEU A 65 -4.26 17.80 16.09
CA LEU A 65 -4.41 16.36 16.01
C LEU A 65 -5.67 15.87 16.74
N LEU A 66 -6.15 16.66 17.73
CA LEU A 66 -7.32 16.35 18.54
C LEU A 66 -8.64 16.85 17.92
N LEU A 67 -8.56 17.53 16.77
CA LEU A 67 -9.76 17.96 16.05
C LEU A 67 -10.61 16.76 15.63
N PRO A 68 -11.89 16.70 16.06
CA PRO A 68 -12.79 15.66 15.60
C PRO A 68 -13.11 15.85 14.10
N PRO A 69 -13.18 14.78 13.32
CA PRO A 69 -13.38 14.87 11.85
C PRO A 69 -14.81 15.27 11.46
N SER A 70 -15.73 15.30 12.40
CA SER A 70 -17.15 15.67 12.19
C SER A 70 -17.76 16.17 13.49
N SER A 71 -18.87 16.90 13.39
CA SER A 71 -19.70 17.30 14.55
C SER A 71 -20.83 16.29 14.83
N HIS A 72 -21.23 15.47 13.85
CA HIS A 72 -22.34 14.54 14.01
C HIS A 72 -21.93 13.30 14.82
N PRO A 73 -22.53 13.00 15.99
CA PRO A 73 -22.02 11.99 16.92
C PRO A 73 -21.97 10.56 16.35
N VAL A 74 -22.98 10.14 15.59
CA VAL A 74 -23.02 8.79 15.00
C VAL A 74 -21.94 8.61 13.96
N PHE A 75 -21.75 9.59 13.08
CA PHE A 75 -20.71 9.56 12.07
C PHE A 75 -19.32 9.63 12.70
N LEU A 76 -19.17 10.43 13.74
CA LEU A 76 -17.93 10.58 14.48
C LEU A 76 -17.50 9.26 15.16
N ALA A 77 -18.43 8.57 15.82
CA ALA A 77 -18.15 7.25 16.42
C ALA A 77 -17.70 6.24 15.37
N PHE A 78 -18.31 6.24 14.18
CA PHE A 78 -17.93 5.40 13.07
C PHE A 78 -16.50 5.72 12.56
N VAL A 79 -16.17 7.00 12.38
CA VAL A 79 -14.82 7.43 11.94
C VAL A 79 -13.77 7.11 12.99
N TRP A 80 -14.04 7.27 14.28
CA TRP A 80 -13.12 6.89 15.35
C TRP A 80 -12.88 5.38 15.39
N TYR A 81 -13.94 4.57 15.22
CA TYR A 81 -13.81 3.13 15.12
C TYR A 81 -12.91 2.73 13.96
N LEU A 82 -13.14 3.32 12.78
CA LEU A 82 -12.32 3.04 11.60
C LEU A 82 -10.86 3.48 11.78
N PHE A 83 -10.64 4.66 12.35
CA PHE A 83 -9.30 5.17 12.60
C PHE A 83 -8.54 4.24 13.57
N TYR A 84 -9.21 3.82 14.66
CA TYR A 84 -8.64 2.87 15.60
C TYR A 84 -8.32 1.52 14.95
N LEU A 85 -9.26 0.97 14.18
CA LEU A 85 -9.09 -0.31 13.49
C LEU A 85 -7.91 -0.25 12.51
N MET A 86 -7.87 0.76 11.65
CA MET A 86 -6.81 0.93 10.66
C MET A 86 -5.45 1.19 11.33
N GLY A 87 -5.41 2.08 12.30
CA GLY A 87 -4.19 2.41 13.02
C GLY A 87 -3.62 1.23 13.80
N SER A 88 -4.46 0.49 14.52
CA SER A 88 -4.05 -0.71 15.26
C SER A 88 -3.57 -1.84 14.35
N ALA A 89 -4.21 -2.01 13.19
CA ALA A 89 -3.77 -2.98 12.19
C ALA A 89 -2.39 -2.60 11.62
N LEU A 90 -2.15 -1.32 11.32
CA LEU A 90 -0.84 -0.83 10.85
C LEU A 90 0.24 -0.97 11.93
N GLU A 91 -0.09 -0.65 13.18
CA GLU A 91 0.83 -0.83 14.32
C GLU A 91 1.18 -2.31 14.53
N GLY A 92 0.20 -3.21 14.41
CA GLY A 92 0.40 -4.65 14.47
C GLY A 92 1.27 -5.19 13.32
N TYR A 93 1.12 -4.61 12.12
CA TYR A 93 1.84 -5.04 10.92
C TYR A 93 3.30 -4.56 10.88
N TRP A 94 3.56 -3.30 11.25
CA TRP A 94 4.89 -2.69 11.20
C TRP A 94 5.65 -2.73 12.53
N GLY A 95 4.95 -2.95 13.63
CA GLY A 95 5.42 -2.76 14.99
C GLY A 95 5.29 -1.30 15.46
N VAL A 96 5.32 -1.15 16.78
CA VAL A 96 5.06 0.13 17.48
C VAL A 96 5.96 1.26 16.98
N PHE A 97 7.29 1.01 16.87
CA PHE A 97 8.24 2.06 16.50
C PHE A 97 8.00 2.61 15.09
N ARG A 98 7.81 1.75 14.10
CA ARG A 98 7.63 2.17 12.71
C ARG A 98 6.31 2.89 12.50
N PHE A 99 5.24 2.47 13.19
CA PHE A 99 3.96 3.18 13.16
C PHE A 99 4.08 4.57 13.77
N ASN A 100 4.74 4.69 14.94
CA ASN A 100 5.02 5.98 15.57
C ASN A 100 5.83 6.91 14.64
N LEU A 101 6.85 6.35 13.97
CA LEU A 101 7.66 7.11 13.01
C LEU A 101 6.82 7.59 11.80
N PHE A 102 5.91 6.75 11.30
CA PHE A 102 4.98 7.12 10.23
C PHE A 102 4.09 8.29 10.63
N VAL A 103 3.51 8.24 11.83
CA VAL A 103 2.66 9.31 12.38
C VAL A 103 3.47 10.58 12.62
N LEU A 104 4.67 10.47 13.20
CA LEU A 104 5.56 11.60 13.45
C LEU A 104 5.99 12.29 12.15
N LEU A 105 6.33 11.52 11.10
CA LEU A 105 6.67 12.06 9.80
C LEU A 105 5.47 12.77 9.16
N GLY A 106 4.28 12.16 9.23
CA GLY A 106 3.04 12.77 8.76
C GLY A 106 2.72 14.08 9.47
N TRP A 107 2.91 14.12 10.81
CA TRP A 107 2.81 15.34 11.59
C TRP A 107 3.82 16.40 11.13
N ALA A 108 5.09 16.03 11.00
CA ALA A 108 6.16 16.97 10.59
C ALA A 108 5.91 17.54 9.18
N LEU A 109 5.48 16.70 8.24
CA LEU A 109 5.14 17.13 6.89
C LEU A 109 3.91 18.04 6.87
N THR A 110 2.90 17.75 7.69
CA THR A 110 1.69 18.60 7.81
C THR A 110 2.03 19.96 8.40
N VAL A 111 2.81 19.97 9.48
CA VAL A 111 3.30 21.22 10.09
C VAL A 111 4.16 22.00 9.09
N GLY A 112 5.13 21.32 8.42
CA GLY A 112 5.98 21.96 7.41
C GLY A 112 5.18 22.56 6.25
N ALA A 113 4.16 21.85 5.76
CA ALA A 113 3.26 22.35 4.72
C ALA A 113 2.46 23.60 5.20
N ALA A 114 1.98 23.59 6.45
CA ALA A 114 1.26 24.72 7.03
C ALA A 114 2.14 25.97 7.13
N TRP A 115 3.43 25.83 7.46
CA TRP A 115 4.36 26.98 7.51
C TRP A 115 4.59 27.65 6.16
N LEU A 116 4.34 26.98 5.04
CA LEU A 116 4.39 27.59 3.70
C LEU A 116 3.14 28.44 3.40
N THR A 117 2.07 28.30 4.20
CA THR A 117 0.82 29.07 4.08
C THR A 117 0.35 29.54 5.45
N PRO A 118 1.10 30.45 6.10
CA PRO A 118 0.98 30.73 7.54
C PRO A 118 -0.35 31.35 7.97
N GLY A 119 -1.10 31.96 7.05
CA GLY A 119 -2.43 32.53 7.30
C GLY A 119 -3.59 31.54 7.14
N SER A 120 -3.33 30.25 6.90
CA SER A 120 -4.37 29.27 6.63
C SER A 120 -4.47 28.24 7.74
N TYR A 121 -5.71 27.83 8.06
CA TYR A 121 -5.97 26.76 9.01
C TYR A 121 -5.65 25.40 8.40
N THR A 122 -4.98 24.54 9.16
CA THR A 122 -4.69 23.16 8.81
C THR A 122 -5.25 22.21 9.87
N THR A 123 -5.84 21.12 9.43
CA THR A 123 -6.46 20.09 10.27
C THR A 123 -5.73 18.75 10.13
N ASN A 124 -6.15 17.76 10.92
CA ASN A 124 -5.60 16.40 10.89
C ASN A 124 -6.14 15.51 9.76
N VAL A 125 -7.05 16.00 8.93
CA VAL A 125 -7.71 15.23 7.87
C VAL A 125 -6.70 14.58 6.89
N PHE A 126 -5.67 15.32 6.53
CA PHE A 126 -4.64 14.83 5.60
C PHE A 126 -3.76 13.74 6.24
N LEU A 127 -3.47 13.85 7.55
CA LEU A 127 -2.77 12.80 8.29
C LEU A 127 -3.63 11.53 8.36
N GLY A 128 -4.91 11.66 8.70
CA GLY A 128 -5.87 10.55 8.68
C GLY A 128 -5.97 9.90 7.31
N GLY A 129 -5.97 10.70 6.24
CA GLY A 129 -5.97 10.21 4.86
C GLY A 129 -4.72 9.40 4.51
N SER A 130 -3.54 9.77 5.01
CA SER A 130 -2.31 8.99 4.80
C SER A 130 -2.36 7.63 5.51
N ILE A 131 -2.91 7.57 6.73
CA ILE A 131 -3.14 6.33 7.49
C ILE A 131 -4.12 5.42 6.74
N PHE A 132 -5.22 6.00 6.23
CA PHE A 132 -6.19 5.27 5.42
C PHE A 132 -5.56 4.66 4.15
N LEU A 133 -4.78 5.43 3.39
CA LEU A 133 -4.10 4.93 2.19
C LEU A 133 -3.08 3.84 2.52
N ALA A 134 -2.35 3.98 3.63
CA ALA A 134 -1.42 2.97 4.11
C ALA A 134 -2.12 1.64 4.43
N PHE A 135 -3.25 1.71 5.13
CA PHE A 135 -4.05 0.53 5.45
C PHE A 135 -4.64 -0.12 4.19
N ALA A 136 -5.21 0.67 3.28
CA ALA A 136 -5.78 0.19 2.03
C ALA A 136 -4.73 -0.48 1.12
N PHE A 137 -3.49 0.03 1.11
CA PHE A 137 -2.39 -0.57 0.36
C PHE A 137 -1.98 -1.94 0.88
N LEU A 138 -1.99 -2.14 2.21
CA LEU A 138 -1.66 -3.41 2.84
C LEU A 138 -2.81 -4.42 2.77
N ASN A 139 -4.05 -3.95 2.86
CA ASN A 139 -5.26 -4.78 2.93
C ASN A 139 -6.27 -4.43 1.83
N PRO A 140 -5.94 -4.58 0.52
CA PRO A 140 -6.78 -4.10 -0.58
C PRO A 140 -8.14 -4.79 -0.70
N ASP A 141 -8.24 -6.03 -0.24
CA ASP A 141 -9.46 -6.83 -0.30
C ASP A 141 -10.26 -6.83 1.02
N PHE A 142 -9.82 -6.02 2.00
CA PHE A 142 -10.59 -5.83 3.23
C PHE A 142 -11.95 -5.24 2.91
N GLU A 143 -13.02 -5.89 3.39
CA GLU A 143 -14.40 -5.45 3.20
C GLU A 143 -14.85 -4.65 4.43
N MET A 144 -15.27 -3.43 4.19
CA MET A 144 -15.80 -2.54 5.21
C MET A 144 -17.30 -2.39 5.01
N LEU A 145 -18.06 -2.56 6.09
CA LEU A 145 -19.50 -2.29 6.09
C LEU A 145 -19.72 -0.79 6.25
N ILE A 146 -19.95 -0.08 5.14
CA ILE A 146 -20.32 1.32 5.19
C ILE A 146 -21.73 1.41 5.77
N PHE A 147 -21.88 2.20 6.84
CA PHE A 147 -23.12 2.34 7.61
C PHE A 147 -23.71 1.00 8.06
N PHE A 148 -22.88 -0.03 8.28
CA PHE A 148 -23.27 -1.40 8.68
C PHE A 148 -24.18 -2.13 7.68
N ILE A 149 -24.36 -1.61 6.47
CA ILE A 149 -25.27 -2.15 5.46
C ILE A 149 -24.54 -2.62 4.20
N LEU A 150 -23.61 -1.79 3.67
CA LEU A 150 -23.01 -2.03 2.37
C LEU A 150 -21.56 -2.53 2.50
N PRO A 151 -21.26 -3.81 2.14
CA PRO A 151 -19.89 -4.30 2.11
C PRO A 151 -19.14 -3.70 0.92
N VAL A 152 -18.17 -2.84 1.18
CA VAL A 152 -17.33 -2.22 0.15
C VAL A 152 -15.88 -2.59 0.38
N LYS A 153 -15.21 -3.06 -0.66
CA LYS A 153 -13.76 -3.32 -0.60
C LYS A 153 -13.00 -2.01 -0.49
N ILE A 154 -12.08 -1.95 0.46
CA ILE A 154 -11.33 -0.72 0.78
C ILE A 154 -10.54 -0.15 -0.41
N LYS A 155 -10.13 -0.99 -1.36
CA LYS A 155 -9.45 -0.54 -2.59
C LYS A 155 -10.28 0.46 -3.41
N TRP A 156 -11.60 0.33 -3.43
CA TRP A 156 -12.47 1.28 -4.12
C TRP A 156 -12.52 2.63 -3.41
N LEU A 157 -12.57 2.61 -2.08
CA LEU A 157 -12.50 3.84 -1.27
C LEU A 157 -11.13 4.52 -1.42
N ALA A 158 -10.06 3.74 -1.49
CA ALA A 158 -8.72 4.28 -1.75
C ALA A 158 -8.62 4.90 -3.15
N LEU A 159 -9.25 4.31 -4.16
CA LEU A 159 -9.33 4.91 -5.50
C LEU A 159 -10.06 6.25 -5.46
N ILE A 160 -11.20 6.33 -4.76
CA ILE A 160 -11.94 7.58 -4.56
C ILE A 160 -11.07 8.61 -3.85
N GLN A 161 -10.33 8.21 -2.80
CA GLN A 161 -9.39 9.10 -2.11
C GLN A 161 -8.31 9.65 -3.04
N TRP A 162 -7.76 8.82 -3.93
CA TRP A 162 -6.79 9.27 -4.94
C TRP A 162 -7.40 10.27 -5.93
N VAL A 163 -8.66 10.06 -6.35
CA VAL A 163 -9.38 11.02 -7.20
C VAL A 163 -9.57 12.36 -6.48
N PHE A 164 -9.96 12.33 -5.18
CA PHE A 164 -10.07 13.55 -4.38
C PHE A 164 -8.73 14.26 -4.20
N TYR A 165 -7.64 13.53 -4.00
CA TYR A 165 -6.31 14.13 -3.92
C TYR A 165 -5.88 14.73 -5.27
N GLY A 166 -6.17 14.06 -6.38
CA GLY A 166 -5.94 14.62 -7.72
C GLY A 166 -6.74 15.91 -7.95
N TYR A 167 -8.01 15.92 -7.58
CA TYR A 167 -8.85 17.11 -7.64
C TYR A 167 -8.32 18.25 -6.75
N ALA A 168 -7.93 17.93 -5.50
CA ALA A 168 -7.36 18.90 -4.57
C ALA A 168 -6.06 19.53 -5.09
N LEU A 169 -5.20 18.76 -5.76
CA LEU A 169 -3.97 19.26 -6.36
C LEU A 169 -4.22 20.15 -7.58
N LEU A 170 -5.23 19.86 -8.40
CA LEU A 170 -5.52 20.61 -9.61
C LEU A 170 -6.31 21.89 -9.32
N PHE A 171 -7.35 21.79 -8.49
CA PHE A 171 -8.33 22.85 -8.29
C PHE A 171 -8.31 23.47 -6.88
N GLY A 172 -7.63 22.84 -5.91
CA GLY A 172 -7.52 23.36 -4.57
C GLY A 172 -6.65 24.62 -4.47
N GLY A 173 -6.86 25.42 -3.42
CA GLY A 173 -5.96 26.51 -3.06
C GLY A 173 -4.59 26.00 -2.58
N TRP A 174 -3.60 26.89 -2.51
CA TRP A 174 -2.25 26.54 -2.09
C TRP A 174 -2.16 25.76 -0.77
N PRO A 175 -2.92 26.11 0.31
CA PRO A 175 -2.90 25.36 1.57
C PRO A 175 -3.34 23.90 1.38
N VAL A 176 -4.41 23.68 0.61
CA VAL A 176 -4.95 22.35 0.34
C VAL A 176 -3.98 21.52 -0.50
N ARG A 177 -3.36 22.12 -1.51
CA ARG A 177 -2.33 21.46 -2.34
C ARG A 177 -1.16 21.00 -1.50
N LEU A 178 -0.61 21.86 -0.66
CA LEU A 178 0.54 21.54 0.19
C LEU A 178 0.21 20.47 1.23
N ALA A 179 -0.96 20.55 1.86
CA ALA A 179 -1.42 19.53 2.79
C ALA A 179 -1.65 18.17 2.10
N THR A 180 -2.20 18.17 0.87
CA THR A 180 -2.35 16.96 0.04
C THR A 180 -0.99 16.37 -0.32
N LEU A 181 -0.02 17.20 -0.72
CA LEU A 181 1.35 16.76 -1.00
C LEU A 181 2.03 16.18 0.24
N ALA A 182 1.80 16.75 1.40
CA ALA A 182 2.30 16.22 2.67
C ALA A 182 1.74 14.82 2.97
N ALA A 183 0.44 14.60 2.76
CA ALA A 183 -0.21 13.30 2.93
C ALA A 183 0.31 12.24 1.95
N ILE A 184 0.40 12.60 0.66
CA ILE A 184 0.96 11.74 -0.39
C ILE A 184 2.43 11.45 -0.11
N GLY A 185 3.22 12.47 0.27
CA GLY A 185 4.63 12.34 0.61
C GLY A 185 4.86 11.38 1.77
N ASN A 186 4.08 11.51 2.85
CA ASN A 186 4.12 10.58 3.98
C ASN A 186 3.88 9.12 3.54
N PHE A 187 2.84 8.89 2.76
CA PHE A 187 2.54 7.57 2.21
C PHE A 187 3.68 7.05 1.32
N LEU A 188 4.16 7.86 0.37
CA LEU A 188 5.19 7.42 -0.57
C LEU A 188 6.53 7.15 0.10
N ILE A 189 6.96 7.92 1.10
CA ILE A 189 8.22 7.70 1.82
C ILE A 189 8.26 6.30 2.43
N PHE A 190 7.14 5.82 2.98
CA PHE A 190 7.06 4.49 3.58
C PHE A 190 6.86 3.37 2.55
N PHE A 191 6.11 3.62 1.48
CA PHE A 191 5.70 2.58 0.53
C PHE A 191 6.41 2.61 -0.81
N ALA A 192 7.27 3.60 -1.09
CA ALA A 192 7.96 3.70 -2.39
C ALA A 192 8.72 2.42 -2.75
N GLY A 193 9.41 1.80 -1.78
CA GLY A 193 10.12 0.53 -1.97
C GLY A 193 9.19 -0.61 -2.38
N ASP A 194 8.09 -0.77 -1.67
CA ASP A 194 7.12 -1.83 -1.90
C ASP A 194 6.35 -1.63 -3.21
N ILE A 195 6.00 -0.39 -3.53
CA ILE A 195 5.37 -0.02 -4.80
C ILE A 195 6.28 -0.38 -5.97
N VAL A 196 7.54 0.06 -5.92
CA VAL A 196 8.54 -0.24 -6.97
C VAL A 196 8.73 -1.75 -7.12
N GLN A 197 8.81 -2.48 -6.01
CA GLN A 197 8.95 -3.94 -6.03
C GLN A 197 7.73 -4.62 -6.64
N ARG A 198 6.51 -4.21 -6.28
CA ARG A 198 5.26 -4.75 -6.85
C ARG A 198 5.18 -4.49 -8.35
N VAL A 199 5.51 -3.28 -8.80
CA VAL A 199 5.54 -2.93 -10.23
C VAL A 199 6.56 -3.77 -10.98
N ARG A 200 7.79 -3.91 -10.46
CA ARG A 200 8.85 -4.74 -11.08
C ARG A 200 8.46 -6.22 -11.15
N THR A 201 7.86 -6.75 -10.09
CA THR A 201 7.42 -8.15 -10.04
C THR A 201 6.24 -8.39 -10.98
N GLY A 202 5.29 -7.47 -11.04
CA GLY A 202 4.16 -7.52 -11.98
C GLY A 202 4.64 -7.52 -13.43
N ARG A 203 5.59 -6.63 -13.77
CA ARG A 203 6.19 -6.56 -15.11
C ARG A 203 6.89 -7.86 -15.50
N ARG A 204 7.69 -8.43 -14.59
CA ARG A 204 8.36 -9.73 -14.83
C ARG A 204 7.37 -10.87 -15.07
N ARG A 205 6.27 -10.90 -14.31
CA ARG A 205 5.19 -11.89 -14.52
C ARG A 205 4.53 -11.73 -15.88
N MET A 206 4.21 -10.50 -16.31
CA MET A 206 3.65 -10.24 -17.63
C MET A 206 4.61 -10.61 -18.75
N GLU A 207 5.88 -10.26 -18.63
CA GLU A 207 6.92 -10.65 -19.61
C GLU A 207 7.07 -12.17 -19.70
N HIS A 208 7.02 -12.88 -18.57
CA HIS A 208 7.09 -14.34 -18.56
C HIS A 208 5.83 -14.97 -19.20
N GLN A 209 4.65 -14.45 -18.89
CA GLN A 209 3.39 -14.90 -19.52
C GLN A 209 3.36 -14.61 -21.01
N ALA A 210 3.84 -13.42 -21.44
CA ALA A 210 3.96 -13.08 -22.85
C ALA A 210 4.93 -14.01 -23.60
N ARG A 211 6.08 -14.34 -23.00
CA ARG A 211 7.01 -15.32 -23.56
C ARG A 211 6.41 -16.72 -23.66
N GLN A 212 5.66 -17.16 -22.65
CA GLN A 212 4.96 -18.43 -22.69
C GLN A 212 3.84 -18.45 -23.73
N ALA A 213 3.09 -17.35 -23.88
CA ALA A 213 2.06 -17.22 -24.91
C ALA A 213 2.69 -17.25 -26.30
N ALA A 214 3.77 -16.47 -26.54
CA ALA A 214 4.49 -16.49 -27.80
C ALA A 214 5.11 -17.86 -28.11
N ALA A 215 5.61 -18.58 -27.10
CA ALA A 215 6.11 -19.94 -27.27
C ALA A 215 5.01 -20.97 -27.58
N ARG A 216 3.75 -20.68 -27.18
CA ARG A 216 2.58 -21.52 -27.56
C ARG A 216 2.09 -21.21 -28.96
N ASP A 217 2.28 -19.98 -29.41
CA ASP A 217 1.85 -19.53 -30.74
C ASP A 217 2.84 -19.88 -31.85
N ASN A 218 4.10 -20.18 -31.49
CA ASN A 218 5.05 -20.75 -32.41
C ASN A 218 4.57 -22.15 -32.81
N ASP A 219 4.35 -22.33 -34.13
CA ASP A 219 3.77 -23.53 -34.74
C ASP A 219 4.70 -24.73 -34.69
N GLU A 220 5.91 -24.61 -34.15
CA GLU A 220 6.86 -25.70 -33.99
C GLU A 220 6.46 -26.62 -32.83
N PRO A 221 6.28 -27.93 -33.10
CA PRO A 221 6.01 -28.91 -32.07
C PRO A 221 7.19 -29.01 -31.09
N ARG A 222 6.91 -29.01 -29.78
CA ARG A 222 7.95 -29.11 -28.74
C ARG A 222 8.67 -30.45 -28.75
N HIS A 223 7.94 -31.50 -29.10
CA HIS A 223 8.45 -32.84 -29.15
C HIS A 223 8.04 -33.48 -30.48
N ARG A 224 9.02 -34.02 -31.20
CA ARG A 224 8.83 -34.78 -32.44
C ARG A 224 9.57 -36.10 -32.32
N CYS A 225 8.86 -37.21 -32.53
CA CYS A 225 9.49 -38.52 -32.55
C CYS A 225 10.46 -38.61 -33.70
N HIS A 226 11.72 -38.96 -33.42
CA HIS A 226 12.78 -39.08 -34.44
C HIS A 226 12.50 -40.19 -35.47
N VAL A 227 11.75 -41.24 -35.09
CA VAL A 227 11.46 -42.38 -35.94
C VAL A 227 10.18 -42.20 -36.77
N CYS A 228 9.05 -41.86 -36.17
CA CYS A 228 7.75 -41.80 -36.86
C CYS A 228 7.22 -40.38 -37.10
N SER A 229 7.99 -39.37 -36.74
CA SER A 229 7.61 -37.95 -36.91
C SER A 229 6.31 -37.52 -36.22
N LYS A 230 5.68 -38.36 -35.37
CA LYS A 230 4.58 -37.96 -34.51
C LYS A 230 5.04 -36.82 -33.64
N THR A 231 4.14 -35.86 -33.37
CA THR A 231 4.43 -34.71 -32.59
C THR A 231 3.44 -34.60 -31.42
N ASP A 232 3.81 -33.87 -30.40
CA ASP A 232 2.93 -33.56 -29.24
C ASP A 232 1.64 -32.82 -29.64
N ARG A 233 1.58 -32.21 -30.81
CA ARG A 233 0.39 -31.58 -31.38
C ARG A 233 -0.52 -32.55 -32.14
N THR A 234 0.08 -33.44 -32.92
CA THR A 234 -0.72 -34.43 -33.67
C THR A 234 -1.22 -35.57 -32.81
N HIS A 235 -0.53 -35.84 -31.69
CA HIS A 235 -0.86 -36.88 -30.72
C HIS A 235 -0.72 -36.35 -29.29
N PRO A 236 -1.64 -35.50 -28.81
CA PRO A 236 -1.50 -34.81 -27.53
C PRO A 236 -1.58 -35.70 -26.29
N LEU A 237 -2.06 -36.93 -26.44
CA LEU A 237 -2.16 -37.93 -25.36
C LEU A 237 -0.96 -38.87 -25.32
N GLU A 238 -0.01 -38.74 -26.22
CA GLU A 238 1.14 -39.63 -26.34
C GLU A 238 2.35 -39.03 -25.57
N ASP A 239 2.97 -39.86 -24.72
CA ASP A 239 4.16 -39.47 -23.92
C ASP A 239 5.38 -39.48 -24.80
N PHE A 240 6.11 -38.34 -24.90
CA PHE A 240 7.37 -38.21 -25.56
C PHE A 240 8.51 -38.15 -24.54
N ARG A 241 9.48 -39.03 -24.67
CA ARG A 241 10.67 -39.11 -23.80
C ARG A 241 11.95 -39.05 -24.54
N TYR A 242 13.00 -38.63 -23.86
CA TYR A 242 14.34 -38.59 -24.41
C TYR A 242 15.13 -39.87 -24.08
N CYS A 243 15.88 -40.38 -25.04
CA CYS A 243 16.75 -41.52 -24.77
C CYS A 243 18.06 -41.04 -24.14
N SER A 244 18.42 -41.62 -22.99
CA SER A 244 19.67 -41.29 -22.29
C SER A 244 20.94 -41.83 -22.93
N GLN A 245 20.81 -42.75 -23.92
CA GLN A 245 21.93 -43.37 -24.61
C GLN A 245 22.17 -42.78 -25.99
N CYS A 246 21.20 -42.01 -26.53
CA CYS A 246 21.38 -41.33 -27.83
C CYS A 246 22.10 -39.99 -27.61
N ALA A 247 23.12 -39.74 -28.47
CA ALA A 247 23.77 -38.46 -28.53
C ALA A 247 22.88 -37.50 -29.35
N GLY A 248 22.41 -36.38 -28.75
CA GLY A 248 21.68 -35.37 -29.49
C GLY A 248 20.35 -34.95 -28.85
N GLY A 249 19.90 -35.63 -27.76
CA GLY A 249 18.68 -35.21 -27.05
C GLY A 249 17.42 -35.34 -27.89
N GLU A 250 17.32 -36.38 -28.71
CA GLU A 250 16.17 -36.66 -29.59
C GLU A 250 15.01 -37.26 -28.81
N ALA A 251 13.78 -36.78 -29.10
CA ALA A 251 12.59 -37.28 -28.49
C ALA A 251 12.01 -38.49 -29.25
N TYR A 252 11.47 -39.42 -28.48
CA TYR A 252 10.83 -40.63 -28.99
C TYR A 252 9.45 -40.80 -28.36
N CYS A 253 8.45 -41.29 -29.14
CA CYS A 253 7.16 -41.70 -28.62
C CYS A 253 7.29 -42.99 -27.80
N ALA A 254 6.26 -43.33 -27.03
CA ALA A 254 6.26 -44.52 -26.16
C ALA A 254 6.60 -45.83 -26.87
N GLU A 255 6.17 -45.97 -28.13
CA GLU A 255 6.46 -47.15 -28.97
C GLU A 255 7.93 -47.23 -29.37
N HIS A 256 8.50 -46.09 -29.83
CA HIS A 256 9.85 -46.07 -30.37
C HIS A 256 10.93 -45.82 -29.30
N LEU A 257 10.57 -45.46 -28.09
CA LEU A 257 11.54 -45.30 -27.00
C LEU A 257 12.29 -46.61 -26.67
N ARG A 258 11.60 -47.76 -26.81
CA ARG A 258 12.16 -49.08 -26.48
C ARG A 258 12.73 -49.81 -27.68
N HIS A 259 12.38 -49.38 -28.92
CA HIS A 259 12.74 -50.05 -30.18
C HIS A 259 13.27 -49.04 -31.20
N HIS A 260 14.43 -48.46 -30.93
CA HIS A 260 15.11 -47.57 -31.86
C HIS A 260 16.62 -47.88 -31.90
N VAL A 261 17.25 -47.53 -33.01
CA VAL A 261 18.70 -47.64 -33.14
C VAL A 261 19.33 -46.44 -32.46
N HIS A 262 20.24 -46.70 -31.51
CA HIS A 262 20.91 -45.63 -30.77
C HIS A 262 21.88 -44.90 -31.70
N THR A 263 21.71 -43.57 -31.83
CA THR A 263 22.65 -42.67 -32.48
C THR A 263 23.82 -42.39 -31.54
N THR A 264 24.94 -43.05 -31.74
CA THR A 264 26.18 -42.75 -31.02
C THR A 264 26.98 -41.72 -31.82
N VAL A 265 27.51 -40.70 -31.15
CA VAL A 265 28.47 -39.76 -31.76
C VAL A 265 29.71 -40.59 -32.13
N ALA A 266 30.03 -40.70 -33.43
CA ALA A 266 31.34 -41.20 -33.84
C ALA A 266 32.41 -40.30 -33.19
N ARG A 267 33.22 -40.85 -32.29
CA ARG A 267 34.45 -40.18 -31.85
C ARG A 267 35.29 -39.95 -33.11
N GLN A 268 35.44 -38.69 -33.49
CA GLN A 268 36.51 -38.30 -34.39
C GLN A 268 37.80 -38.45 -33.60
N GLU A 269 38.59 -39.45 -33.97
CA GLU A 269 40.00 -39.59 -33.58
C GLU A 269 40.83 -38.53 -34.29
#